data_64f667d618d47a613bf0eaef2e000655
#
_entry.id   64f667d618d47a613bf0eaef2e000655
#
_cell.length_a   1.000
_cell.length_b   1.000
_cell.length_c   1.000
_cell.angle_alpha   90.00
_cell.angle_beta   90.00
_cell.angle_gamma   90.00
#
_symmetry.space_group_name_H-M   'P 1'
#
loop_
_entity.id
_entity.type
_entity.pdbx_description
1 polymer ?
#
loop_
_entity_poly.entity_id
_entity_poly.type
_entity_poly.pdbx_seq_one_letter_code
_entity_poly.pdbx_strand_id
1 'polypeptide(L)'
;METVAMKQVYRFKVALKHRRRLWRRIEIEGAQTLGDLDRTIREAFKHDLWDHLSEFFWGRVWKSKGLGEIYPGGGGSGAKKRIDSLGLSEGDRMEYVYDFGDDIQHIVTLEKVIEAEEVAKHTRIISQNKPKYSYCEVCEKLGKKMVATWVCIECSNETQRDVLVCEDCLMKEHDDHYAEEMLY
;
A
#
# COMPACT_ATOMS: atom_id res chain seq x y z
N MET A 1 40.69 -10.22 -9.71
CA MET A 1 39.31 -10.19 -10.22
C MET A 1 38.41 -10.15 -9.00
N GLU A 2 37.85 -9.00 -8.67
CA GLU A 2 36.85 -8.92 -7.61
C GLU A 2 35.58 -9.59 -8.14
N THR A 3 35.15 -10.64 -7.48
CA THR A 3 33.87 -11.30 -7.77
C THR A 3 32.77 -10.37 -7.26
N VAL A 4 32.08 -9.68 -8.17
CA VAL A 4 30.90 -8.88 -7.79
C VAL A 4 29.85 -9.84 -7.22
N ALA A 5 29.48 -9.64 -5.97
CA ALA A 5 28.48 -10.47 -5.31
C ALA A 5 27.11 -10.18 -5.92
N MET A 6 26.50 -11.18 -6.54
CA MET A 6 25.12 -11.08 -7.05
C MET A 6 24.15 -10.90 -5.88
N LYS A 7 23.27 -9.94 -6.01
CA LYS A 7 22.22 -9.64 -5.03
C LYS A 7 20.87 -10.09 -5.57
N GLN A 8 20.03 -10.59 -4.67
CA GLN A 8 18.66 -10.97 -5.03
C GLN A 8 17.70 -9.81 -4.80
N VAL A 9 16.90 -9.51 -5.81
CA VAL A 9 15.81 -8.53 -5.78
C VAL A 9 14.49 -9.27 -5.90
N TYR A 10 13.62 -9.06 -4.94
CA TYR A 10 12.29 -9.63 -4.89
C TYR A 10 11.28 -8.62 -5.44
N ARG A 11 10.52 -9.01 -6.45
CA ARG A 11 9.44 -8.21 -7.03
C ARG A 11 8.11 -8.70 -6.52
N PHE A 12 7.48 -7.89 -5.69
CA PHE A 12 6.14 -8.16 -5.18
C PHE A 12 5.08 -7.34 -5.94
N LYS A 13 3.97 -8.00 -6.23
CA LYS A 13 2.71 -7.32 -6.55
C LYS A 13 1.88 -7.24 -5.29
N VAL A 14 1.60 -6.03 -4.84
CA VAL A 14 0.73 -5.74 -3.69
C VAL A 14 -0.58 -5.18 -4.21
N ALA A 15 -1.71 -5.73 -3.79
CA ALA A 15 -3.03 -5.29 -4.20
C ALA A 15 -3.97 -5.20 -3.00
N LEU A 16 -4.81 -4.17 -2.93
CA LEU A 16 -5.89 -4.10 -1.95
C LEU A 16 -6.82 -5.31 -2.10
N LYS A 17 -7.08 -6.03 -1.02
CA LYS A 17 -7.82 -7.30 -1.07
C LYS A 17 -9.25 -7.13 -1.59
N HIS A 18 -9.94 -6.06 -1.18
CA HIS A 18 -11.31 -5.75 -1.59
C HIS A 18 -11.41 -4.95 -2.90
N ARG A 19 -10.29 -4.36 -3.37
CA ARG A 19 -10.20 -3.61 -4.63
C ARG A 19 -8.97 -4.05 -5.42
N ARG A 20 -8.89 -5.31 -5.83
CA ARG A 20 -7.71 -5.95 -6.47
C ARG A 20 -7.18 -5.24 -7.72
N ARG A 21 -7.97 -4.38 -8.35
CA ARG A 21 -7.51 -3.51 -9.44
C ARG A 21 -6.62 -2.36 -8.97
N LEU A 22 -6.64 -2.02 -7.66
CA LEU A 22 -5.65 -1.13 -7.06
C LEU A 22 -4.45 -1.97 -6.62
N TRP A 23 -3.38 -1.87 -7.36
CA TRP A 23 -2.17 -2.62 -7.09
C TRP A 23 -0.91 -1.79 -7.37
N ARG A 24 0.17 -2.17 -6.72
CA ARG A 24 1.53 -1.64 -6.89
C ARG A 24 2.50 -2.79 -7.06
N ARG A 25 3.54 -2.61 -7.90
CA ARG A 25 4.71 -3.49 -7.92
C ARG A 25 5.83 -2.85 -7.17
N ILE A 26 6.40 -3.61 -6.24
CA ILE A 26 7.46 -3.16 -5.35
C ILE A 26 8.66 -4.07 -5.56
N GLU A 27 9.83 -3.49 -5.76
CA GLU A 27 11.11 -4.21 -5.72
C GLU A 27 11.84 -3.91 -4.42
N ILE A 28 12.37 -4.96 -3.81
CA ILE A 28 13.08 -4.91 -2.54
C ILE A 28 14.29 -5.86 -2.60
N GLU A 29 15.45 -5.44 -2.09
CA GLU A 29 16.63 -6.30 -1.97
C GLU A 29 16.37 -7.37 -0.89
N GLY A 30 16.84 -8.60 -1.11
CA GLY A 30 16.66 -9.71 -0.15
C GLY A 30 17.21 -9.44 1.24
N ALA A 31 18.27 -8.62 1.33
CA ALA A 31 18.85 -8.20 2.60
C ALA A 31 17.99 -7.19 3.39
N GLN A 32 17.05 -6.53 2.74
CA GLN A 32 16.09 -5.64 3.40
C GLN A 32 15.01 -6.45 4.14
N THR A 33 14.18 -5.75 4.90
CA THR A 33 13.30 -6.37 5.89
C THR A 33 11.81 -6.20 5.55
N LEU A 34 10.95 -6.95 6.27
CA LEU A 34 9.51 -6.73 6.21
C LEU A 34 9.11 -5.33 6.70
N GLY A 35 9.89 -4.70 7.59
CA GLY A 35 9.69 -3.31 7.99
C GLY A 35 9.92 -2.32 6.84
N ASP A 36 10.91 -2.61 5.96
CA ASP A 36 11.15 -1.80 4.76
C ASP A 36 10.01 -1.99 3.74
N LEU A 37 9.52 -3.22 3.59
CA LEU A 37 8.37 -3.53 2.72
C LEU A 37 7.08 -2.89 3.25
N ASP A 38 6.84 -2.97 4.57
CA ASP A 38 5.71 -2.33 5.25
C ASP A 38 5.67 -0.82 4.98
N ARG A 39 6.80 -0.13 5.22
CA ARG A 39 6.91 1.31 4.94
C ARG A 39 6.53 1.63 3.51
N THR A 40 7.07 0.87 2.54
CA THR A 40 6.79 1.11 1.12
C THR A 40 5.33 0.82 0.77
N ILE A 41 4.70 -0.18 1.39
CA ILE A 41 3.25 -0.44 1.22
C ILE A 41 2.44 0.73 1.78
N ARG A 42 2.77 1.22 2.98
CA ARG A 42 2.09 2.39 3.56
C ARG A 42 2.17 3.60 2.64
N GLU A 43 3.36 3.95 2.16
CA GLU A 43 3.56 5.04 1.20
C GLU A 43 2.77 4.83 -0.10
N ALA A 44 2.82 3.62 -0.66
CA ALA A 44 2.19 3.28 -1.93
C ALA A 44 0.66 3.33 -1.90
N PHE A 45 0.07 3.07 -0.74
CA PHE A 45 -1.38 3.05 -0.52
C PHE A 45 -1.87 4.19 0.36
N LYS A 46 -1.01 5.20 0.63
CA LYS A 46 -1.33 6.40 1.43
C LYS A 46 -1.83 6.10 2.84
N HIS A 47 -1.30 5.04 3.44
CA HIS A 47 -1.52 4.74 4.84
C HIS A 47 -0.63 5.61 5.72
N ASP A 48 -1.06 5.88 6.94
CA ASP A 48 -0.25 6.64 7.90
C ASP A 48 1.04 5.86 8.25
N LEU A 49 2.17 6.56 8.22
CA LEU A 49 3.49 5.98 8.51
C LEU A 49 3.78 5.87 10.01
N TRP A 50 3.08 6.65 10.83
CA TRP A 50 3.41 6.86 12.23
C TRP A 50 2.31 6.39 13.18
N ASP A 51 1.22 5.88 12.64
CA ASP A 51 0.12 5.32 13.42
C ASP A 51 -0.23 3.91 12.93
N HIS A 52 -0.97 3.17 13.76
CA HIS A 52 -1.49 1.83 13.52
C HIS A 52 -0.46 0.72 13.35
N LEU A 53 -0.80 -0.44 13.88
CA LEU A 53 -0.04 -1.69 13.73
C LEU A 53 -0.28 -2.31 12.36
N SER A 54 0.68 -3.11 11.93
CA SER A 54 0.55 -3.94 10.73
C SER A 54 1.21 -5.31 10.93
N GLU A 55 0.86 -6.27 10.11
CA GLU A 55 1.45 -7.61 10.14
C GLU A 55 1.31 -8.32 8.78
N PHE A 56 2.31 -9.14 8.45
CA PHE A 56 2.26 -10.07 7.33
C PHE A 56 1.88 -11.48 7.82
N PHE A 57 1.12 -12.21 7.01
CA PHE A 57 0.66 -13.56 7.30
C PHE A 57 1.03 -14.53 6.18
N TRP A 58 1.49 -15.72 6.55
CA TRP A 58 1.61 -16.83 5.62
C TRP A 58 0.23 -17.35 5.20
N GLY A 59 -0.41 -16.69 4.26
CA GLY A 59 -1.76 -16.99 3.84
C GLY A 59 -2.76 -15.96 4.33
N ARG A 60 -3.89 -16.38 4.90
CA ARG A 60 -4.99 -15.48 5.27
C ARG A 60 -4.73 -14.75 6.58
N VAL A 61 -4.93 -13.44 6.57
CA VAL A 61 -4.97 -12.59 7.78
C VAL A 61 -5.90 -13.22 8.83
N TRP A 62 -5.46 -13.21 10.07
CA TRP A 62 -6.12 -13.76 11.27
C TRP A 62 -6.38 -15.28 11.28
N LYS A 63 -6.14 -15.99 10.17
CA LYS A 63 -6.37 -17.45 10.06
C LYS A 63 -5.10 -18.26 9.87
N SER A 64 -4.05 -17.62 9.37
CA SER A 64 -2.75 -18.25 9.13
C SER A 64 -1.72 -17.75 10.14
N LYS A 65 -0.53 -18.34 10.13
CA LYS A 65 0.58 -17.92 10.98
C LYS A 65 1.03 -16.50 10.60
N GLY A 66 0.98 -15.59 11.56
CA GLY A 66 1.56 -14.25 11.46
C GLY A 66 3.08 -14.27 11.50
N LEU A 67 3.68 -13.28 10.87
CA LEU A 67 5.13 -13.08 10.86
C LEU A 67 5.62 -12.14 11.96
N GLY A 68 4.70 -11.66 12.79
CA GLY A 68 4.94 -10.75 13.89
C GLY A 68 4.56 -9.31 13.56
N GLU A 69 4.11 -8.62 14.59
CA GLU A 69 3.67 -7.25 14.50
C GLU A 69 4.78 -6.30 14.05
N ILE A 70 4.40 -5.30 13.27
CA ILE A 70 5.24 -4.17 12.88
C ILE A 70 4.60 -2.91 13.45
N TYR A 71 5.37 -2.20 14.25
CA TYR A 71 4.95 -0.95 14.89
C TYR A 71 5.19 0.24 13.97
N PRO A 72 4.45 1.33 14.14
CA PRO A 72 4.75 2.60 13.48
C PRO A 72 6.22 2.98 13.62
N GLY A 73 6.83 3.43 12.54
CA GLY A 73 8.26 3.76 12.53
C GLY A 73 9.21 2.55 12.41
N GLY A 74 8.69 1.33 12.20
CA GLY A 74 9.50 0.16 11.82
C GLY A 74 10.02 -0.70 12.97
N GLY A 75 9.42 -0.61 14.16
CA GLY A 75 9.68 -1.51 15.29
C GLY A 75 8.87 -2.81 15.21
N GLY A 76 9.01 -3.66 16.23
CA GLY A 76 8.25 -4.90 16.37
C GLY A 76 9.00 -6.16 15.90
N SER A 77 8.45 -7.33 16.23
CA SER A 77 9.09 -8.64 15.95
C SER A 77 9.07 -8.99 14.47
N GLY A 78 8.07 -8.52 13.72
CA GLY A 78 7.94 -8.72 12.29
C GLY A 78 8.90 -7.84 11.48
N ALA A 79 9.12 -6.60 11.92
CA ALA A 79 9.88 -5.59 11.18
C ALA A 79 11.31 -6.01 10.83
N LYS A 80 11.96 -6.81 11.68
CA LYS A 80 13.37 -7.20 11.54
C LYS A 80 13.60 -8.43 10.65
N LYS A 81 12.55 -9.09 10.18
CA LYS A 81 12.67 -10.29 9.34
C LYS A 81 13.14 -9.89 7.95
N ARG A 82 14.25 -10.47 7.51
CA ARG A 82 14.79 -10.24 6.16
C ARG A 82 13.95 -10.98 5.12
N ILE A 83 13.81 -10.36 3.94
CA ILE A 83 13.05 -10.93 2.83
C ILE A 83 13.63 -12.27 2.36
N ASP A 84 14.96 -12.34 2.20
CA ASP A 84 15.66 -13.56 1.76
C ASP A 84 15.58 -14.71 2.77
N SER A 85 15.33 -14.42 4.04
CA SER A 85 15.18 -15.44 5.10
C SER A 85 13.77 -16.05 5.19
N LEU A 86 12.82 -15.52 4.43
CA LEU A 86 11.44 -16.00 4.46
C LEU A 86 11.24 -17.30 3.67
N GLY A 87 12.19 -17.70 2.81
CA GLY A 87 12.08 -18.89 1.98
C GLY A 87 10.97 -18.81 0.91
N LEU A 88 10.69 -17.60 0.44
CA LEU A 88 9.68 -17.36 -0.60
C LEU A 88 10.14 -17.84 -1.97
N SER A 89 9.23 -18.45 -2.71
CA SER A 89 9.37 -18.83 -4.12
C SER A 89 8.45 -17.99 -5.01
N GLU A 90 8.79 -17.86 -6.28
CA GLU A 90 7.93 -17.17 -7.26
C GLU A 90 6.53 -17.80 -7.29
N GLY A 91 5.51 -16.97 -7.21
CA GLY A 91 4.11 -17.37 -7.09
C GLY A 91 3.59 -17.44 -5.65
N ASP A 92 4.47 -17.44 -4.64
CA ASP A 92 4.05 -17.45 -3.25
C ASP A 92 3.28 -16.19 -2.89
N ARG A 93 2.38 -16.37 -1.94
CA ARG A 93 1.42 -15.34 -1.57
C ARG A 93 1.32 -15.21 -0.06
N MET A 94 1.49 -13.99 0.40
CA MET A 94 1.20 -13.56 1.76
C MET A 94 -0.02 -12.63 1.76
N GLU A 95 -0.66 -12.46 2.89
CA GLU A 95 -1.57 -11.35 3.13
C GLU A 95 -0.95 -10.40 4.15
N TYR A 96 -1.22 -9.13 4.00
CA TYR A 96 -0.76 -8.07 4.88
C TYR A 96 -1.97 -7.28 5.38
N VAL A 97 -2.00 -6.96 6.65
CA VAL A 97 -3.01 -6.09 7.26
C VAL A 97 -2.33 -4.84 7.80
N TYR A 98 -2.92 -3.71 7.48
CA TYR A 98 -2.65 -2.41 8.07
C TYR A 98 -3.85 -1.99 8.88
N ASP A 99 -3.63 -1.43 10.06
CA ASP A 99 -4.66 -1.06 11.04
C ASP A 99 -5.57 -2.23 11.43
N PHE A 100 -5.32 -2.79 12.61
CA PHE A 100 -6.08 -3.93 13.11
C PHE A 100 -7.54 -3.59 13.43
N GLY A 101 -7.83 -2.30 13.67
CA GLY A 101 -9.19 -1.80 13.90
C GLY A 101 -10.01 -1.74 12.61
N ASP A 102 -9.45 -1.11 11.58
CA ASP A 102 -10.10 -0.96 10.28
C ASP A 102 -9.91 -2.17 9.36
N ASP A 103 -9.00 -3.09 9.73
CA ASP A 103 -8.74 -4.36 9.03
C ASP A 103 -8.45 -4.19 7.53
N ILE A 104 -7.60 -3.23 7.17
CA ILE A 104 -7.25 -2.93 5.77
C ILE A 104 -6.29 -3.97 5.24
N GLN A 105 -6.79 -4.91 4.46
CA GLN A 105 -6.05 -6.08 4.00
C GLN A 105 -5.52 -5.93 2.57
N HIS A 106 -4.30 -6.42 2.37
CA HIS A 106 -3.63 -6.47 1.06
C HIS A 106 -3.18 -7.90 0.75
N ILE A 107 -3.11 -8.19 -0.54
CA ILE A 107 -2.53 -9.42 -1.08
C ILE A 107 -1.14 -9.08 -1.58
N VAL A 108 -0.13 -9.80 -1.08
CA VAL A 108 1.28 -9.64 -1.43
C VAL A 108 1.74 -10.90 -2.15
N THR A 109 1.95 -10.81 -3.46
CA THR A 109 2.36 -11.95 -4.29
C THR A 109 3.79 -11.73 -4.76
N LEU A 110 4.70 -12.68 -4.51
CA LEU A 110 6.02 -12.67 -5.10
C LEU A 110 5.91 -13.04 -6.59
N GLU A 111 6.11 -12.07 -7.47
CA GLU A 111 6.04 -12.31 -8.91
C GLU A 111 7.37 -12.83 -9.47
N LYS A 112 8.51 -12.34 -8.94
CA LYS A 112 9.83 -12.68 -9.48
C LYS A 112 10.96 -12.48 -8.48
N VAL A 113 11.98 -13.33 -8.56
CA VAL A 113 13.29 -13.13 -7.94
C VAL A 113 14.31 -12.85 -9.04
N ILE A 114 15.02 -11.75 -8.95
CA ILE A 114 15.96 -11.25 -9.97
C ILE A 114 17.34 -11.21 -9.34
N GLU A 115 18.33 -11.78 -10.01
CA GLU A 115 19.73 -11.61 -9.66
C GLU A 115 20.30 -10.39 -10.39
N ALA A 116 20.94 -9.48 -9.65
CA ALA A 116 21.51 -8.27 -10.20
C ALA A 116 22.85 -7.95 -9.54
N GLU A 117 23.78 -7.41 -10.32
CA GLU A 117 25.09 -6.95 -9.82
C GLU A 117 24.94 -5.63 -9.05
N GLU A 118 24.08 -4.74 -9.56
CA GLU A 118 23.73 -3.49 -8.90
C GLU A 118 22.25 -3.47 -8.56
N VAL A 119 21.94 -3.17 -7.32
CA VAL A 119 20.57 -3.03 -6.84
C VAL A 119 20.38 -1.63 -6.27
N ALA A 120 19.25 -1.03 -6.56
CA ALA A 120 18.86 0.21 -5.89
C ALA A 120 18.88 -0.03 -4.36
N LYS A 121 19.60 0.81 -3.64
CA LYS A 121 19.79 0.67 -2.17
C LYS A 121 18.51 0.79 -1.36
N HIS A 122 17.38 1.05 -2.03
CA HIS A 122 16.10 1.30 -1.38
C HIS A 122 14.99 0.50 -2.07
N THR A 123 14.04 0.05 -1.29
CA THR A 123 12.76 -0.46 -1.78
C THR A 123 12.10 0.59 -2.66
N ARG A 124 11.54 0.16 -3.80
CA ARG A 124 10.96 1.10 -4.78
C ARG A 124 9.67 0.57 -5.41
N ILE A 125 8.77 1.48 -5.69
CA ILE A 125 7.58 1.21 -6.50
C ILE A 125 7.99 1.33 -7.97
N ILE A 126 7.86 0.25 -8.73
CA ILE A 126 8.29 0.20 -10.15
C ILE A 126 7.14 0.34 -11.14
N SER A 127 5.92 0.02 -10.73
CA SER A 127 4.70 0.22 -11.54
C SER A 127 3.45 0.13 -10.69
N GLN A 128 2.35 0.62 -11.25
CA GLN A 128 1.03 0.58 -10.64
C GLN A 128 -0.07 0.38 -11.68
N ASN A 129 -1.28 0.11 -11.23
CA ASN A 129 -2.45 0.08 -12.09
C ASN A 129 -2.65 1.40 -12.83
N LYS A 130 -3.25 1.34 -14.01
CA LYS A 130 -3.72 2.56 -14.68
C LYS A 130 -4.81 3.20 -13.83
N PRO A 131 -4.72 4.50 -13.49
CA PRO A 131 -5.73 5.18 -12.72
C PRO A 131 -7.05 5.26 -13.51
N LYS A 132 -8.16 5.00 -12.82
CA LYS A 132 -9.49 5.28 -13.34
C LYS A 132 -10.05 6.43 -12.50
N TYR A 133 -9.91 7.64 -13.01
CA TYR A 133 -10.32 8.85 -12.31
C TYR A 133 -11.83 8.97 -12.19
N SER A 134 -12.26 9.45 -11.03
CA SER A 134 -13.58 10.01 -10.78
C SER A 134 -13.49 11.54 -10.76
N TYR A 135 -14.61 12.23 -10.88
CA TYR A 135 -14.61 13.70 -10.99
C TYR A 135 -15.32 14.33 -9.81
N CYS A 136 -14.92 15.56 -9.50
CA CYS A 136 -15.48 16.36 -8.43
C CYS A 136 -16.92 16.75 -8.76
N GLU A 137 -17.86 16.37 -7.89
CA GLU A 137 -19.31 16.63 -8.11
C GLU A 137 -19.67 18.13 -8.08
N VAL A 138 -18.97 18.89 -7.26
CA VAL A 138 -19.15 20.36 -7.19
C VAL A 138 -18.72 21.00 -8.51
N CYS A 139 -17.53 20.64 -9.00
CA CYS A 139 -17.01 21.14 -10.26
C CYS A 139 -17.87 20.74 -11.46
N GLU A 140 -18.38 19.50 -11.49
CA GLU A 140 -19.26 19.02 -12.57
C GLU A 140 -20.54 19.83 -12.66
N LYS A 141 -21.17 20.19 -11.52
CA LYS A 141 -22.34 21.10 -11.49
C LYS A 141 -22.04 22.47 -12.07
N LEU A 142 -20.79 22.92 -12.00
CA LEU A 142 -20.31 24.18 -12.58
C LEU A 142 -19.80 24.05 -14.02
N GLY A 143 -19.99 22.87 -14.66
CA GLY A 143 -19.52 22.59 -16.01
C GLY A 143 -18.00 22.40 -16.12
N LYS A 144 -17.29 22.20 -15.01
CA LYS A 144 -15.84 22.00 -14.96
C LYS A 144 -15.52 20.53 -14.73
N LYS A 145 -14.47 20.04 -15.41
CA LYS A 145 -14.01 18.66 -15.26
C LYS A 145 -12.73 18.60 -14.42
N MET A 146 -12.89 18.47 -13.10
CA MET A 146 -11.78 18.34 -12.15
C MET A 146 -11.77 16.94 -11.54
N VAL A 147 -10.59 16.32 -11.46
CA VAL A 147 -10.43 15.01 -10.81
C VAL A 147 -10.75 15.15 -9.32
N ALA A 148 -11.58 14.28 -8.80
CA ALA A 148 -11.82 14.19 -7.37
C ALA A 148 -10.59 13.56 -6.70
N THR A 149 -10.16 14.12 -5.59
CA THR A 149 -9.02 13.61 -4.82
C THR A 149 -9.41 13.21 -3.40
N TRP A 150 -10.64 13.52 -3.00
CA TRP A 150 -11.18 13.25 -1.67
C TRP A 150 -12.60 12.70 -1.72
N VAL A 151 -12.92 11.86 -0.73
CA VAL A 151 -14.30 11.47 -0.39
C VAL A 151 -14.69 12.22 0.88
N CYS A 152 -15.72 13.05 0.83
CA CYS A 152 -16.27 13.69 2.01
C CYS A 152 -17.14 12.68 2.77
N ILE A 153 -16.71 12.24 3.95
CA ILE A 153 -17.36 11.17 4.70
C ILE A 153 -18.69 11.62 5.30
N GLU A 154 -18.76 12.83 5.89
CA GLU A 154 -20.04 13.35 6.42
C GLU A 154 -21.11 13.43 5.33
N CYS A 155 -20.81 14.08 4.21
CA CYS A 155 -21.75 14.19 3.11
C CYS A 155 -22.10 12.81 2.50
N SER A 156 -21.15 11.87 2.48
CA SER A 156 -21.38 10.51 2.02
C SER A 156 -22.34 9.77 2.94
N ASN A 157 -22.22 9.94 4.25
CA ASN A 157 -23.13 9.36 5.24
C ASN A 157 -24.55 9.93 5.11
N GLU A 158 -24.67 11.24 4.91
CA GLU A 158 -25.98 11.90 4.74
C GLU A 158 -26.68 11.46 3.45
N THR A 159 -25.93 11.34 2.35
CA THR A 159 -26.49 11.02 1.03
C THR A 159 -26.54 9.52 0.74
N GLN A 160 -25.97 8.68 1.61
CA GLN A 160 -25.84 7.22 1.45
C GLN A 160 -25.12 6.81 0.15
N ARG A 161 -24.19 7.64 -0.32
CA ARG A 161 -23.31 7.39 -1.46
C ARG A 161 -22.04 8.21 -1.34
N ASP A 162 -20.96 7.77 -1.98
CA ASP A 162 -19.71 8.52 -1.99
C ASP A 162 -19.91 9.92 -2.59
N VAL A 163 -19.56 10.95 -1.84
CA VAL A 163 -19.52 12.34 -2.30
C VAL A 163 -18.06 12.71 -2.60
N LEU A 164 -17.77 12.87 -3.88
CA LEU A 164 -16.43 13.00 -4.41
C LEU A 164 -16.10 14.48 -4.70
N VAL A 165 -15.01 14.98 -4.13
CA VAL A 165 -14.59 16.37 -4.24
C VAL A 165 -13.11 16.50 -4.61
N CYS A 166 -12.74 17.57 -5.30
CA CYS A 166 -11.34 17.97 -5.45
C CYS A 166 -10.88 18.75 -4.21
N GLU A 167 -9.57 18.92 -4.04
CA GLU A 167 -8.99 19.61 -2.90
C GLU A 167 -9.54 21.03 -2.73
N ASP A 168 -9.64 21.79 -3.83
CA ASP A 168 -10.18 23.16 -3.79
C ASP A 168 -11.62 23.23 -3.27
N CYS A 169 -12.47 22.28 -3.67
CA CYS A 169 -13.86 22.21 -3.22
C CYS A 169 -13.95 21.69 -1.79
N LEU A 170 -13.08 20.76 -1.40
CA LEU A 170 -12.97 20.31 -0.01
C LEU A 170 -12.70 21.50 0.91
N MET A 171 -11.68 22.28 0.61
CA MET A 171 -11.26 23.42 1.44
C MET A 171 -12.26 24.59 1.46
N LYS A 172 -13.15 24.68 0.48
CA LYS A 172 -14.12 25.79 0.39
C LYS A 172 -15.50 25.47 0.95
N GLU A 173 -15.95 24.25 0.77
CA GLU A 173 -17.34 23.86 1.04
C GLU A 173 -17.45 22.72 2.07
N HIS A 174 -16.30 22.09 2.46
CA HIS A 174 -16.24 20.93 3.35
C HIS A 174 -15.03 21.00 4.30
N ASP A 175 -14.56 22.21 4.65
CA ASP A 175 -13.33 22.43 5.42
C ASP A 175 -13.40 21.91 6.86
N ASP A 176 -14.60 21.79 7.41
CA ASP A 176 -14.90 21.23 8.73
C ASP A 176 -15.36 19.76 8.69
N HIS A 177 -15.45 19.16 7.49
CA HIS A 177 -15.87 17.78 7.32
C HIS A 177 -14.68 16.83 7.34
N TYR A 178 -14.88 15.64 7.93
CA TYR A 178 -13.92 14.54 7.78
C TYR A 178 -13.93 14.03 6.34
N ALA A 179 -12.75 13.91 5.76
CA ALA A 179 -12.58 13.44 4.39
C ALA A 179 -11.40 12.48 4.27
N GLU A 180 -11.51 11.51 3.37
CA GLU A 180 -10.47 10.54 3.06
C GLU A 180 -9.90 10.75 1.67
N GLU A 181 -8.57 10.66 1.56
CA GLU A 181 -7.88 10.81 0.29
C GLU A 181 -8.13 9.61 -0.63
N MET A 182 -8.47 9.87 -1.88
CA MET A 182 -8.75 8.81 -2.86
C MET A 182 -7.48 8.16 -3.39
N LEU A 183 -7.54 6.85 -3.57
CA LEU A 183 -6.51 6.05 -4.24
C LEU A 183 -6.91 5.71 -5.69
N TYR A 184 -5.96 5.94 -6.62
CA TYR A 184 -6.10 5.62 -8.05
C TYR A 184 -5.05 4.64 -8.55
#